data_df7c574d012bc2df65d88e3b35018c56
#
_entry.id   df7c574d012bc2df65d88e3b35018c56
#
_cell.length_a   1.000
_cell.length_b   1.000
_cell.length_c   1.000
_cell.angle_alpha   90.00
_cell.angle_beta   90.00
_cell.angle_gamma   90.00
#
_symmetry.space_group_name_H-M   'P 1'
#
loop_
_entity.id
_entity.type
_entity.pdbx_description
1 polymer ?
#
loop_
_entity_poly.entity_id
_entity_poly.type
_entity_poly.pdbx_seq_one_letter_code
_entity_poly.pdbx_strand_id
1 'polypeptide(L)'
;MQLNENEIRGIIEEVIKRYAGEGAAAPVSKPAVEVNRSGNLELVEIGEAKKGVKSDEVIIALAPAFGKFQTETITHIPHEDVLKEIMAGIEEEGLTPRVIRVLRTSDVSILANDGAKLSGSGIGIGIQSKGTTVIHQKDLFPLTNLELFPQAPLLEREHYRMIGKNAAKYAKGESPKPVPQMNDQMARPKYQAIAALLHIKETEHVVKDAKPVELKAVFK
;
A
#
# COMPACT_ATOMS: atom_id res chain seq x y z
N MET A 1 15.05 1.79 40.40
CA MET A 1 16.28 2.35 39.80
C MET A 1 15.86 3.69 39.20
N GLN A 2 16.20 4.81 39.82
CA GLN A 2 15.89 6.15 39.30
C GLN A 2 17.11 6.58 38.47
N LEU A 3 16.91 6.77 37.20
CA LEU A 3 17.91 7.38 36.33
C LEU A 3 18.09 8.84 36.71
N ASN A 4 19.31 9.29 36.89
CA ASN A 4 19.57 10.68 37.19
C ASN A 4 19.54 11.55 35.92
N GLU A 5 19.39 12.86 36.07
CA GLU A 5 19.22 13.80 34.94
C GLU A 5 20.41 13.79 33.97
N ASN A 6 21.61 13.51 34.44
CA ASN A 6 22.81 13.42 33.61
C ASN A 6 22.85 12.13 32.76
N GLU A 7 22.33 11.02 33.29
CA GLU A 7 22.21 9.76 32.53
C GLU A 7 21.16 9.88 31.43
N ILE A 8 20.04 10.53 31.72
CA ILE A 8 18.99 10.80 30.72
C ILE A 8 19.52 11.73 29.62
N ARG A 9 20.27 12.78 29.98
CA ARG A 9 20.92 13.69 29.03
C ARG A 9 21.93 12.98 28.13
N GLY A 10 22.77 12.09 28.71
CA GLY A 10 23.73 11.28 27.94
C GLY A 10 23.06 10.38 26.92
N ILE A 11 21.95 9.73 27.30
CA ILE A 11 21.17 8.87 26.38
C ILE A 11 20.55 9.70 25.27
N ILE A 12 19.98 10.87 25.57
CA ILE A 12 19.39 11.78 24.57
C ILE A 12 20.46 12.29 23.59
N GLU A 13 21.64 12.68 24.07
CA GLU A 13 22.75 13.13 23.21
C GLU A 13 23.29 12.02 22.30
N GLU A 14 23.35 10.78 22.80
CA GLU A 14 23.78 9.62 22.00
C GLU A 14 22.73 9.27 20.91
N VAL A 15 21.45 9.33 21.24
CA VAL A 15 20.36 9.15 20.28
C VAL A 15 20.38 10.24 19.22
N ILE A 16 20.52 11.52 19.62
CA ILE A 16 20.62 12.64 18.69
C ILE A 16 21.84 12.50 17.77
N LYS A 17 23.02 12.11 18.30
CA LYS A 17 24.21 11.87 17.48
C LYS A 17 24.02 10.74 16.45
N ARG A 18 23.35 9.66 16.81
CA ARG A 18 23.01 8.56 15.87
C ARG A 18 22.11 9.04 14.74
N TYR A 19 21.10 9.85 15.03
CA TYR A 19 20.17 10.36 14.01
C TYR A 19 20.69 11.60 13.26
N ALA A 20 21.57 12.41 13.83
CA ALA A 20 22.19 13.57 13.16
C ALA A 20 23.36 13.19 12.23
N GLY A 21 23.95 11.98 12.38
CA GLY A 21 25.04 11.50 11.53
C GLY A 21 24.61 10.95 10.16
N GLU A 22 23.33 10.73 9.93
CA GLU A 22 22.81 10.17 8.66
C GLU A 22 22.19 11.21 7.72
N GLY A 23 22.33 12.49 8.01
CA GLY A 23 21.72 13.59 7.26
C GLY A 23 22.64 14.33 6.28
N ALA A 24 23.62 13.69 5.64
CA ALA A 24 24.36 14.28 4.52
C ALA A 24 23.68 13.86 3.20
N ALA A 25 22.94 14.82 2.59
CA ALA A 25 22.40 14.65 1.25
C ALA A 25 23.50 14.32 0.25
N ALA A 26 23.50 13.10 -0.26
CA ALA A 26 24.31 12.71 -1.40
C ALA A 26 23.77 13.35 -2.70
N PRO A 27 24.64 13.67 -3.68
CA PRO A 27 24.21 14.31 -4.92
C PRO A 27 23.27 13.42 -5.70
N VAL A 28 22.19 14.01 -6.22
CA VAL A 28 21.15 13.36 -7.04
C VAL A 28 21.80 12.80 -8.31
N SER A 29 22.14 11.52 -8.28
CA SER A 29 22.45 10.75 -9.50
C SER A 29 21.13 10.45 -10.22
N LYS A 30 21.18 10.46 -11.58
CA LYS A 30 20.04 10.07 -12.45
C LYS A 30 19.41 8.77 -11.94
N PRO A 31 18.07 8.64 -11.94
CA PRO A 31 17.43 7.47 -11.36
C PRO A 31 17.91 6.20 -12.10
N ALA A 32 18.69 5.40 -11.43
CA ALA A 32 18.83 4.00 -11.80
C ALA A 32 17.43 3.41 -11.67
N VAL A 33 16.96 2.66 -12.69
CA VAL A 33 15.69 1.94 -12.63
C VAL A 33 15.76 0.99 -11.44
N GLU A 34 15.11 1.37 -10.33
CA GLU A 34 15.06 0.50 -9.16
C GLU A 34 14.13 -0.67 -9.45
N VAL A 35 14.71 -1.87 -9.45
CA VAL A 35 13.99 -3.12 -9.64
C VAL A 35 13.82 -3.80 -8.29
N ASN A 36 12.58 -3.82 -7.80
CA ASN A 36 12.23 -4.48 -6.54
C ASN A 36 11.73 -5.90 -6.84
N ARG A 37 12.35 -6.90 -6.25
CA ARG A 37 12.01 -8.31 -6.45
C ARG A 37 11.41 -8.90 -5.18
N SER A 38 10.23 -9.53 -5.32
CA SER A 38 9.57 -10.31 -4.29
C SER A 38 9.12 -11.63 -4.89
N GLY A 39 9.87 -12.70 -4.66
CA GLY A 39 9.60 -13.97 -5.34
C GLY A 39 9.74 -13.85 -6.86
N ASN A 40 8.68 -14.21 -7.59
CA ASN A 40 8.59 -14.03 -9.03
C ASN A 40 8.04 -12.65 -9.44
N LEU A 41 7.66 -11.79 -8.49
CA LEU A 41 7.20 -10.42 -8.76
C LEU A 41 8.38 -9.47 -8.84
N GLU A 42 8.45 -8.76 -9.93
CA GLU A 42 9.37 -7.66 -10.16
C GLU A 42 8.58 -6.37 -10.34
N LEU A 43 8.79 -5.38 -9.46
CA LEU A 43 8.17 -4.06 -9.53
C LEU A 43 9.20 -3.07 -10.06
N VAL A 44 9.04 -2.67 -11.32
CA VAL A 44 9.96 -1.75 -12.01
C VAL A 44 9.41 -0.34 -11.92
N GLU A 45 10.18 0.57 -11.33
CA GLU A 45 9.81 1.99 -11.25
C GLU A 45 10.02 2.65 -12.64
N ILE A 46 8.94 3.26 -13.17
CA ILE A 46 8.96 3.90 -14.50
C ILE A 46 9.19 5.42 -14.38
N GLY A 47 8.72 6.03 -13.29
CA GLY A 47 8.83 7.44 -13.05
C GLY A 47 7.65 7.99 -12.22
N GLU A 48 7.43 9.31 -12.25
CA GLU A 48 6.31 9.94 -11.55
C GLU A 48 4.97 9.49 -12.16
N ALA A 49 4.04 9.01 -11.31
CA ALA A 49 2.71 8.63 -11.73
C ALA A 49 1.90 9.87 -12.15
N LYS A 50 1.46 9.89 -13.39
CA LYS A 50 0.63 10.96 -13.95
C LYS A 50 -0.85 10.62 -13.86
N LYS A 51 -1.70 11.65 -13.86
CA LYS A 51 -3.15 11.45 -13.92
C LYS A 51 -3.54 10.69 -15.19
N GLY A 52 -4.26 9.59 -15.01
CA GLY A 52 -4.82 8.80 -16.10
C GLY A 52 -5.96 9.51 -16.79
N VAL A 53 -6.14 9.18 -18.06
CA VAL A 53 -7.19 9.74 -18.93
C VAL A 53 -8.22 8.71 -19.36
N LYS A 54 -7.90 7.42 -19.18
CA LYS A 54 -8.76 6.31 -19.60
C LYS A 54 -9.78 5.98 -18.52
N SER A 55 -11.05 5.96 -18.87
CA SER A 55 -12.13 5.61 -17.96
C SER A 55 -12.20 4.12 -17.60
N ASP A 56 -11.47 3.28 -18.34
CA ASP A 56 -11.39 1.83 -18.15
C ASP A 56 -10.21 1.37 -17.28
N GLU A 57 -9.53 2.29 -16.61
CA GLU A 57 -8.43 1.95 -15.70
C GLU A 57 -8.85 1.98 -14.23
N VAL A 58 -8.28 1.08 -13.42
CA VAL A 58 -8.35 1.10 -11.96
C VAL A 58 -6.93 1.13 -11.41
N ILE A 59 -6.64 2.08 -10.54
CA ILE A 59 -5.31 2.16 -9.90
C ILE A 59 -5.25 1.29 -8.65
N ILE A 60 -4.15 0.54 -8.54
CA ILE A 60 -3.72 -0.17 -7.35
C ILE A 60 -2.57 0.62 -6.73
N ALA A 61 -2.84 1.30 -5.61
CA ALA A 61 -1.89 2.12 -4.88
C ALA A 61 -1.22 1.29 -3.78
N LEU A 62 0.02 0.92 -4.00
CA LEU A 62 0.84 0.16 -3.05
C LEU A 62 1.44 1.08 -1.99
N ALA A 63 1.47 0.63 -0.75
CA ALA A 63 2.15 1.29 0.34
C ALA A 63 3.69 1.25 0.18
N PRO A 64 4.44 2.09 0.91
CA PRO A 64 5.88 2.26 0.70
C PRO A 64 6.72 0.98 0.74
N ALA A 65 6.41 0.05 1.66
CA ALA A 65 7.19 -1.17 1.85
C ALA A 65 6.73 -2.36 0.99
N PHE A 66 5.54 -2.29 0.38
CA PHE A 66 4.93 -3.40 -0.35
C PHE A 66 5.81 -3.92 -1.49
N GLY A 67 6.14 -5.21 -1.47
CA GLY A 67 6.95 -5.89 -2.49
C GLY A 67 8.41 -5.42 -2.57
N LYS A 68 8.86 -4.56 -1.65
CA LYS A 68 10.24 -4.05 -1.58
C LYS A 68 10.91 -4.42 -0.25
N PHE A 69 10.36 -3.98 0.85
CA PHE A 69 10.88 -4.19 2.20
C PHE A 69 10.06 -5.23 2.98
N GLN A 70 8.81 -5.37 2.61
CA GLN A 70 7.92 -6.44 3.05
C GLN A 70 7.43 -7.18 1.80
N THR A 71 7.41 -8.51 1.84
CA THR A 71 7.17 -9.36 0.66
C THR A 71 5.94 -10.25 0.82
N GLU A 72 5.31 -10.24 1.99
CA GLU A 72 4.13 -11.03 2.33
C GLU A 72 3.21 -10.27 3.29
N THR A 73 1.94 -10.68 3.34
CA THR A 73 0.95 -10.15 4.27
C THR A 73 1.17 -10.66 5.69
N ILE A 74 0.36 -10.18 6.64
CA ILE A 74 0.39 -10.63 8.04
C ILE A 74 0.13 -12.12 8.22
N THR A 75 -0.51 -12.77 7.26
CA THR A 75 -0.79 -14.21 7.21
C THR A 75 0.08 -14.96 6.20
N HIS A 76 1.21 -14.36 5.82
CA HIS A 76 2.20 -14.95 4.92
C HIS A 76 1.68 -15.25 3.50
N ILE A 77 0.69 -14.49 3.02
CA ILE A 77 0.33 -14.52 1.60
C ILE A 77 1.37 -13.67 0.85
N PRO A 78 2.10 -14.23 -0.13
CA PRO A 78 3.07 -13.47 -0.92
C PRO A 78 2.43 -12.26 -1.60
N HIS A 79 3.11 -11.12 -1.60
CA HIS A 79 2.62 -9.91 -2.28
C HIS A 79 2.42 -10.12 -3.78
N GLU A 80 3.16 -11.04 -4.38
CA GLU A 80 2.97 -11.52 -5.74
C GLU A 80 1.54 -12.03 -5.96
N ASP A 81 1.08 -12.94 -5.11
CA ASP A 81 -0.26 -13.51 -5.20
C ASP A 81 -1.34 -12.46 -4.97
N VAL A 82 -1.14 -11.61 -3.95
CA VAL A 82 -2.08 -10.52 -3.65
C VAL A 82 -2.26 -9.61 -4.85
N LEU A 83 -1.16 -9.14 -5.44
CA LEU A 83 -1.21 -8.20 -6.57
C LEU A 83 -1.79 -8.88 -7.82
N LYS A 84 -1.40 -10.13 -8.08
CA LYS A 84 -1.90 -10.94 -9.19
C LYS A 84 -3.43 -11.13 -9.10
N GLU A 85 -3.94 -11.47 -7.91
CA GLU A 85 -5.37 -11.66 -7.70
C GLU A 85 -6.16 -10.37 -7.89
N ILE A 86 -5.70 -9.24 -7.34
CA ILE A 86 -6.38 -7.95 -7.54
C ILE A 86 -6.39 -7.56 -9.03
N MET A 87 -5.24 -7.66 -9.71
CA MET A 87 -5.12 -7.33 -11.14
C MET A 87 -6.05 -8.21 -11.99
N ALA A 88 -6.01 -9.53 -11.76
CA ALA A 88 -6.86 -10.45 -12.48
C ALA A 88 -8.36 -10.21 -12.22
N GLY A 89 -8.73 -9.81 -10.99
CA GLY A 89 -10.12 -9.42 -10.69
C GLY A 89 -10.57 -8.19 -11.49
N ILE A 90 -9.70 -7.20 -11.68
CA ILE A 90 -9.97 -6.03 -12.52
C ILE A 90 -10.09 -6.42 -14.00
N GLU A 91 -9.17 -7.25 -14.50
CA GLU A 91 -9.13 -7.70 -15.89
C GLU A 91 -10.34 -8.58 -16.25
N GLU A 92 -10.80 -9.44 -15.35
CA GLU A 92 -12.02 -10.25 -15.53
C GLU A 92 -13.30 -9.43 -15.73
N GLU A 93 -13.30 -8.20 -15.22
CA GLU A 93 -14.39 -7.24 -15.44
C GLU A 93 -14.17 -6.35 -16.68
N GLY A 94 -13.13 -6.61 -17.46
CA GLY A 94 -12.81 -5.94 -18.71
C GLY A 94 -12.12 -4.57 -18.54
N LEU A 95 -11.55 -4.27 -17.36
CA LEU A 95 -10.82 -3.04 -17.09
C LEU A 95 -9.31 -3.30 -17.00
N THR A 96 -8.54 -2.22 -17.06
CA THR A 96 -7.08 -2.27 -17.04
C THR A 96 -6.54 -1.91 -15.65
N PRO A 97 -5.81 -2.82 -14.98
CA PRO A 97 -5.13 -2.50 -13.73
C PRO A 97 -3.89 -1.63 -14.00
N ARG A 98 -3.69 -0.62 -13.17
CA ARG A 98 -2.52 0.24 -13.18
C ARG A 98 -1.92 0.31 -11.78
N VAL A 99 -0.63 0.08 -11.65
CA VAL A 99 0.03 -0.03 -10.34
C VAL A 99 0.88 1.21 -10.09
N ILE A 100 0.71 1.79 -8.91
CA ILE A 100 1.55 2.90 -8.42
C ILE A 100 2.05 2.63 -7.01
N ARG A 101 3.13 3.27 -6.60
CA ARG A 101 3.57 3.32 -5.21
C ARG A 101 3.35 4.71 -4.65
N VAL A 102 2.67 4.79 -3.52
CA VAL A 102 2.48 6.05 -2.79
C VAL A 102 3.44 6.06 -1.61
N LEU A 103 4.40 6.99 -1.62
CA LEU A 103 5.45 7.06 -0.60
C LEU A 103 5.13 8.03 0.53
N ARG A 104 4.23 9.01 0.32
CA ARG A 104 3.99 10.10 1.27
C ARG A 104 3.22 9.70 2.54
N THR A 105 2.67 8.51 2.59
CA THR A 105 1.85 8.03 3.70
C THR A 105 1.84 6.50 3.76
N SER A 106 1.57 5.96 4.95
CA SER A 106 1.26 4.55 5.19
C SER A 106 -0.21 4.30 5.53
N ASP A 107 -1.05 5.36 5.58
CA ASP A 107 -2.50 5.23 5.80
C ASP A 107 -3.19 4.70 4.54
N VAL A 108 -3.91 3.57 4.69
CA VAL A 108 -4.52 2.85 3.57
C VAL A 108 -5.61 3.64 2.87
N SER A 109 -6.39 4.45 3.60
CA SER A 109 -7.45 5.27 3.01
C SER A 109 -6.87 6.42 2.20
N ILE A 110 -5.80 7.04 2.70
CA ILE A 110 -5.09 8.10 1.96
C ILE A 110 -4.38 7.52 0.73
N LEU A 111 -3.76 6.32 0.85
CA LEU A 111 -3.20 5.60 -0.31
C LEU A 111 -4.24 5.41 -1.41
N ALA A 112 -5.41 4.87 -1.03
CA ALA A 112 -6.51 4.60 -1.95
C ALA A 112 -7.07 5.87 -2.58
N ASN A 113 -7.22 6.95 -1.80
CA ASN A 113 -7.67 8.24 -2.28
C ASN A 113 -6.71 8.86 -3.29
N ASP A 114 -5.39 8.80 -3.03
CA ASP A 114 -4.37 9.25 -3.97
C ASP A 114 -4.44 8.46 -5.29
N GLY A 115 -4.57 7.13 -5.20
CA GLY A 115 -4.79 6.27 -6.36
C GLY A 115 -6.05 6.66 -7.13
N ALA A 116 -7.17 6.84 -6.44
CA ALA A 116 -8.44 7.20 -7.06
C ALA A 116 -8.38 8.56 -7.78
N LYS A 117 -7.67 9.55 -7.22
CA LYS A 117 -7.47 10.87 -7.86
C LYS A 117 -6.61 10.81 -9.12
N LEU A 118 -5.67 9.87 -9.18
CA LEU A 118 -4.81 9.65 -10.34
C LEU A 118 -5.47 8.73 -11.38
N SER A 119 -6.43 7.91 -11.00
CA SER A 119 -7.15 7.02 -11.91
C SER A 119 -8.05 7.81 -12.88
N GLY A 120 -8.06 7.40 -14.14
CA GLY A 120 -8.96 7.97 -15.15
C GLY A 120 -10.43 7.63 -14.87
N SER A 121 -10.73 6.46 -14.32
CA SER A 121 -12.08 6.12 -13.84
C SER A 121 -12.46 6.83 -12.55
N GLY A 122 -11.48 7.29 -11.79
CA GLY A 122 -11.69 7.87 -10.45
C GLY A 122 -11.83 6.81 -9.33
N ILE A 123 -11.51 5.55 -9.61
CA ILE A 123 -11.51 4.46 -8.62
C ILE A 123 -10.07 4.01 -8.37
N GLY A 124 -9.73 3.82 -7.10
CA GLY A 124 -8.43 3.33 -6.66
C GLY A 124 -8.56 2.31 -5.53
N ILE A 125 -7.63 1.37 -5.52
CA ILE A 125 -7.45 0.39 -4.44
C ILE A 125 -6.18 0.78 -3.72
N GLY A 126 -6.24 1.02 -2.40
CA GLY A 126 -5.05 1.17 -1.56
C GLY A 126 -4.76 -0.12 -0.81
N ILE A 127 -3.51 -0.51 -0.74
CA ILE A 127 -3.12 -1.70 0.00
C ILE A 127 -1.82 -1.49 0.79
N GLN A 128 -1.85 -1.85 2.08
CA GLN A 128 -0.68 -1.90 2.95
C GLN A 128 0.03 -3.25 2.83
N SER A 129 1.32 -3.29 3.13
CA SER A 129 2.12 -4.52 3.10
C SER A 129 1.54 -5.63 3.98
N LYS A 130 0.97 -5.30 5.14
CA LYS A 130 0.31 -6.29 6.01
C LYS A 130 -0.98 -6.89 5.43
N GLY A 131 -1.52 -6.34 4.31
CA GLY A 131 -2.70 -6.82 3.59
C GLY A 131 -3.98 -5.99 3.78
N THR A 132 -4.02 -5.01 4.69
CA THR A 132 -5.19 -4.13 4.85
C THR A 132 -5.45 -3.38 3.54
N THR A 133 -6.69 -3.41 3.06
CA THR A 133 -7.06 -2.91 1.73
C THR A 133 -8.29 -2.01 1.80
N VAL A 134 -8.38 -1.05 0.91
CA VAL A 134 -9.51 -0.10 0.75
C VAL A 134 -9.80 0.09 -0.72
N ILE A 135 -11.09 0.12 -1.10
CA ILE A 135 -11.57 0.65 -2.38
C ILE A 135 -12.07 2.06 -2.15
N HIS A 136 -11.57 3.01 -2.91
CA HIS A 136 -11.86 4.43 -2.76
C HIS A 136 -12.29 5.07 -4.08
N GLN A 137 -13.04 6.16 -3.99
CA GLN A 137 -13.44 7.00 -5.11
C GLN A 137 -12.88 8.42 -4.95
N LYS A 138 -12.46 9.05 -6.04
CA LYS A 138 -11.78 10.36 -6.06
C LYS A 138 -12.56 11.49 -5.37
N ASP A 139 -13.90 11.45 -5.44
CA ASP A 139 -14.79 12.50 -4.94
C ASP A 139 -15.17 12.32 -3.46
N LEU A 140 -14.73 11.24 -2.83
CA LEU A 140 -14.93 11.00 -1.40
C LEU A 140 -13.84 11.67 -0.55
N PHE A 141 -14.20 12.02 0.69
CA PHE A 141 -13.20 12.47 1.66
C PHE A 141 -12.15 11.37 1.91
N PRO A 142 -10.87 11.72 2.16
CA PRO A 142 -9.79 10.74 2.28
C PRO A 142 -10.01 9.61 3.30
N LEU A 143 -10.77 9.87 4.38
CA LEU A 143 -11.05 8.87 5.42
C LEU A 143 -12.39 8.14 5.21
N THR A 144 -13.15 8.46 4.15
CA THR A 144 -14.29 7.67 3.73
C THR A 144 -13.88 6.69 2.63
N ASN A 145 -14.68 5.69 2.36
CA ASN A 145 -14.35 4.66 1.38
C ASN A 145 -15.62 4.02 0.79
N LEU A 146 -15.47 3.31 -0.30
CA LEU A 146 -16.52 2.45 -0.83
C LEU A 146 -16.56 1.12 -0.08
N GLU A 147 -15.39 0.48 0.08
CA GLU A 147 -15.23 -0.73 0.88
C GLU A 147 -13.90 -0.68 1.65
N LEU A 148 -13.92 -1.14 2.91
CA LEU A 148 -12.75 -1.24 3.79
C LEU A 148 -12.58 -2.68 4.27
N PHE A 149 -11.36 -3.20 4.15
CA PHE A 149 -10.96 -4.54 4.59
C PHE A 149 -9.90 -4.42 5.71
N PRO A 150 -10.31 -4.11 6.95
CA PRO A 150 -9.39 -3.75 8.02
C PRO A 150 -8.74 -4.97 8.68
N GLN A 151 -9.40 -6.13 8.61
CA GLN A 151 -8.93 -7.37 9.23
C GLN A 151 -8.11 -8.19 8.24
N ALA A 152 -6.92 -7.69 7.90
CA ALA A 152 -5.99 -8.39 7.00
C ALA A 152 -5.73 -9.87 7.32
N PRO A 153 -5.72 -10.32 8.62
CA PRO A 153 -5.60 -11.75 8.94
C PRO A 153 -6.70 -12.65 8.42
N LEU A 154 -7.85 -12.08 8.03
CA LEU A 154 -9.00 -12.85 7.52
C LEU A 154 -9.11 -12.77 5.99
N LEU A 155 -8.18 -12.08 5.33
CA LEU A 155 -8.16 -11.99 3.87
C LEU A 155 -7.36 -13.16 3.28
N GLU A 156 -7.98 -13.82 2.31
CA GLU A 156 -7.39 -14.87 1.50
C GLU A 156 -7.23 -14.40 0.04
N ARG A 157 -6.57 -15.16 -0.82
CA ARG A 157 -6.37 -14.83 -2.23
C ARG A 157 -7.69 -14.50 -2.95
N GLU A 158 -8.73 -15.29 -2.69
CA GLU A 158 -10.04 -15.09 -3.29
C GLU A 158 -10.68 -13.73 -2.92
N HIS A 159 -10.46 -13.25 -1.69
CA HIS A 159 -10.93 -11.92 -1.29
C HIS A 159 -10.25 -10.82 -2.10
N TYR A 160 -8.94 -10.92 -2.35
CA TYR A 160 -8.22 -9.97 -3.20
C TYR A 160 -8.72 -9.97 -4.64
N ARG A 161 -9.10 -11.16 -5.19
CA ARG A 161 -9.76 -11.27 -6.50
C ARG A 161 -11.10 -10.54 -6.52
N MET A 162 -11.94 -10.77 -5.51
CA MET A 162 -13.24 -10.10 -5.38
C MET A 162 -13.10 -8.59 -5.19
N ILE A 163 -12.09 -8.12 -4.44
CA ILE A 163 -11.77 -6.69 -4.28
C ILE A 163 -11.47 -6.06 -5.65
N GLY A 164 -10.64 -6.71 -6.47
CA GLY A 164 -10.38 -6.27 -7.84
C GLY A 164 -11.63 -6.16 -8.70
N LYS A 165 -12.50 -7.18 -8.66
CA LYS A 165 -13.79 -7.19 -9.38
C LYS A 165 -14.71 -6.05 -8.93
N ASN A 166 -14.87 -5.86 -7.62
CA ASN A 166 -15.73 -4.79 -7.11
C ASN A 166 -15.20 -3.40 -7.47
N ALA A 167 -13.89 -3.17 -7.38
CA ALA A 167 -13.29 -1.91 -7.81
C ALA A 167 -13.56 -1.63 -9.30
N ALA A 168 -13.46 -2.64 -10.16
CA ALA A 168 -13.79 -2.51 -11.57
C ALA A 168 -15.27 -2.22 -11.81
N LYS A 169 -16.19 -2.85 -11.08
CA LYS A 169 -17.62 -2.56 -11.14
C LYS A 169 -17.95 -1.14 -10.71
N TYR A 170 -17.34 -0.66 -9.62
CA TYR A 170 -17.49 0.75 -9.23
C TYR A 170 -16.98 1.70 -10.33
N ALA A 171 -15.87 1.36 -11.00
CA ALA A 171 -15.35 2.15 -12.12
C ALA A 171 -16.30 2.21 -13.31
N LYS A 172 -17.10 1.16 -13.53
CA LYS A 172 -18.19 1.13 -14.53
C LYS A 172 -19.46 1.86 -14.08
N GLY A 173 -19.48 2.41 -12.85
CA GLY A 173 -20.66 3.05 -12.28
C GLY A 173 -21.71 2.06 -11.73
N GLU A 174 -21.34 0.81 -11.55
CA GLU A 174 -22.20 -0.21 -10.96
C GLU A 174 -22.20 -0.12 -9.42
N SER A 175 -23.18 -0.73 -8.79
CA SER A 175 -23.25 -0.89 -7.32
C SER A 175 -23.16 -2.39 -6.97
N PRO A 176 -21.95 -2.95 -6.92
CA PRO A 176 -21.79 -4.37 -6.61
C PRO A 176 -22.19 -4.67 -5.17
N LYS A 177 -22.52 -5.93 -4.90
CA LYS A 177 -22.60 -6.40 -3.51
C LYS A 177 -21.22 -6.30 -2.88
N PRO A 178 -21.09 -5.76 -1.65
CA PRO A 178 -19.82 -5.72 -0.96
C PRO A 178 -19.15 -7.10 -0.89
N VAL A 179 -17.83 -7.13 -0.94
CA VAL A 179 -17.06 -8.37 -0.75
C VAL A 179 -17.40 -8.95 0.63
N PRO A 180 -17.78 -10.23 0.72
CA PRO A 180 -18.06 -10.86 2.00
C PRO A 180 -16.86 -10.73 2.94
N GLN A 181 -17.11 -10.23 4.14
CA GLN A 181 -16.05 -10.13 5.16
C GLN A 181 -16.36 -11.10 6.30
N MET A 182 -15.37 -11.88 6.67
CA MET A 182 -15.40 -12.60 7.92
C MET A 182 -15.09 -11.65 9.07
N ASN A 183 -15.80 -11.78 10.18
CA ASN A 183 -15.51 -11.04 11.40
C ASN A 183 -15.16 -12.05 12.50
N ASP A 184 -13.88 -12.13 12.85
CA ASP A 184 -13.41 -12.91 13.95
C ASP A 184 -12.91 -11.98 15.07
N GLN A 185 -13.62 -11.97 16.19
CA GLN A 185 -13.25 -11.16 17.35
C GLN A 185 -11.87 -11.55 17.90
N MET A 186 -11.41 -12.79 17.71
CA MET A 186 -10.11 -13.27 18.16
C MET A 186 -8.96 -12.91 17.21
N ALA A 187 -9.25 -12.57 15.97
CA ALA A 187 -8.22 -12.13 15.02
C ALA A 187 -7.49 -10.87 15.50
N ARG A 188 -8.22 -9.91 16.07
CA ARG A 188 -7.65 -8.67 16.57
C ARG A 188 -6.68 -8.88 17.73
N PRO A 189 -7.03 -9.54 18.85
CA PRO A 189 -6.07 -9.83 19.94
C PRO A 189 -4.87 -10.65 19.46
N LYS A 190 -5.10 -11.68 18.66
CA LYS A 190 -4.06 -12.59 18.17
C LYS A 190 -3.00 -11.87 17.31
N TYR A 191 -3.41 -10.95 16.46
CA TYR A 191 -2.53 -10.30 15.49
C TYR A 191 -2.18 -8.85 15.84
N GLN A 192 -2.67 -8.29 16.94
CA GLN A 192 -2.52 -6.87 17.28
C GLN A 192 -1.06 -6.43 17.34
N ALA A 193 -0.22 -7.19 18.04
CA ALA A 193 1.20 -6.84 18.20
C ALA A 193 1.95 -6.90 16.87
N ILE A 194 1.77 -7.97 16.09
CA ILE A 194 2.45 -8.11 14.81
C ILE A 194 1.92 -7.09 13.78
N ALA A 195 0.62 -6.78 13.80
CA ALA A 195 0.05 -5.75 12.93
C ALA A 195 0.64 -4.37 13.22
N ALA A 196 0.87 -4.03 14.50
CA ALA A 196 1.54 -2.79 14.91
C ALA A 196 2.99 -2.76 14.42
N LEU A 197 3.75 -3.84 14.61
CA LEU A 197 5.14 -3.94 14.15
C LEU A 197 5.26 -3.81 12.63
N LEU A 198 4.40 -4.49 11.87
CA LEU A 198 4.39 -4.40 10.41
C LEU A 198 4.02 -2.98 9.94
N HIS A 199 3.11 -2.30 10.65
CA HIS A 199 2.75 -0.93 10.33
C HIS A 199 3.90 0.05 10.64
N ILE A 200 4.62 -0.13 11.75
CA ILE A 200 5.81 0.66 12.07
C ILE A 200 6.85 0.50 10.95
N LYS A 201 7.16 -0.75 10.55
CA LYS A 201 8.09 -1.03 9.45
C LYS A 201 7.64 -0.43 8.12
N GLU A 202 6.33 -0.37 7.85
CA GLU A 202 5.78 0.32 6.69
C GLU A 202 6.07 1.83 6.76
N THR A 203 5.83 2.42 7.95
CA THR A 203 5.95 3.87 8.18
C THR A 203 7.39 4.36 8.11
N GLU A 204 8.38 3.52 8.42
CA GLU A 204 9.81 3.83 8.27
C GLU A 204 10.20 4.21 6.82
N HIS A 205 9.41 3.76 5.85
CA HIS A 205 9.65 4.02 4.42
C HIS A 205 8.79 5.16 3.86
N VAL A 206 8.08 5.89 4.71
CA VAL A 206 7.31 7.07 4.31
C VAL A 206 8.27 8.22 4.02
N VAL A 207 8.12 8.82 2.83
CA VAL A 207 8.87 10.00 2.41
C VAL A 207 7.90 11.17 2.29
N LYS A 208 8.02 12.13 3.20
CA LYS A 208 7.13 13.29 3.25
C LYS A 208 7.11 14.03 1.91
N ASP A 209 5.91 14.43 1.48
CA ASP A 209 5.66 15.19 0.25
C ASP A 209 6.13 14.51 -1.06
N ALA A 210 6.51 13.22 -0.99
CA ALA A 210 6.89 12.48 -2.19
C ALA A 210 5.69 12.29 -3.12
N LYS A 211 5.94 12.43 -4.41
CA LYS A 211 4.95 12.15 -5.45
C LYS A 211 4.82 10.63 -5.66
N PRO A 212 3.63 10.15 -6.02
CA PRO A 212 3.45 8.75 -6.38
C PRO A 212 4.32 8.34 -7.56
N VAL A 213 4.82 7.10 -7.52
CA VAL A 213 5.69 6.49 -8.54
C VAL A 213 4.90 5.48 -9.33
N GLU A 214 4.99 5.56 -10.65
CA GLU A 214 4.42 4.58 -11.58
C GLU A 214 5.21 3.29 -11.56
N LEU A 215 4.54 2.15 -11.47
CA LEU A 215 5.16 0.83 -11.43
C LEU A 215 4.70 -0.04 -12.60
N LYS A 216 5.63 -0.80 -13.15
CA LYS A 216 5.32 -1.94 -14.01
C LYS A 216 5.51 -3.23 -13.20
N ALA A 217 4.42 -3.95 -13.00
CA ALA A 217 4.46 -5.28 -12.41
C ALA A 217 4.80 -6.31 -13.50
N VAL A 218 5.82 -7.14 -13.24
CA VAL A 218 6.24 -8.24 -14.11
C VAL A 218 6.22 -9.51 -13.28
N PHE A 219 5.43 -10.47 -13.70
CA PHE A 219 5.35 -11.81 -13.10
C PHE A 219 6.20 -12.77 -13.94
N LYS A 220 7.13 -13.51 -13.30
CA LYS A 220 8.04 -14.47 -13.95
C LYS A 220 7.55 -15.89 -13.80
#